data_01178883602ad4d144a95144301a59fb
#
_entry.id   01178883602ad4d144a95144301a59fb
#
_cell.length_a   1.000
_cell.length_b   1.000
_cell.length_c   1.000
_cell.angle_alpha   90.00
_cell.angle_beta   90.00
_cell.angle_gamma   90.00
#
_symmetry.space_group_name_H-M   'P 1'
#
loop_
_entity.id
_entity.type
_entity.pdbx_description
1 polymer ?
#
loop_
_entity_poly.entity_id
_entity_poly.type
_entity_poly.pdbx_seq_one_letter_code
_entity_poly.pdbx_strand_id
1 'polypeptide(L)'
;MSRAAKSLFVFGIYLCGLGLLLVLVPNLILQVFRVPPTNEVWIRVDGMFVLCLSFYYVQTARNELTSFIRWTVWTRIAVIFYFAAFVLFVSAPKALLLFGSIDLLSAIWTWLALKKDEARWRARGTEPRAVATGSNTQRESMD
;
A
#
# COMPACT_ATOMS: atom_id res chain seq x y z
N MET A 1 6.25 8.05 -10.34
CA MET A 1 5.76 7.36 -9.11
C MET A 1 6.87 7.29 -8.07
N SER A 2 6.61 7.79 -6.88
CA SER A 2 7.47 7.67 -5.70
C SER A 2 7.69 6.20 -5.32
N ARG A 3 8.70 5.91 -4.49
CA ARG A 3 8.94 4.52 -4.02
C ARG A 3 7.77 4.01 -3.18
N ALA A 4 7.20 4.87 -2.36
CA ALA A 4 6.04 4.54 -1.54
C ALA A 4 4.80 4.27 -2.41
N ALA A 5 4.56 5.07 -3.44
CA ALA A 5 3.47 4.84 -4.38
C ALA A 5 3.63 3.51 -5.14
N LYS A 6 4.85 3.14 -5.54
CA LYS A 6 5.12 1.84 -6.18
C LYS A 6 4.81 0.66 -5.26
N SER A 7 5.20 0.73 -3.99
CA SER A 7 4.90 -0.35 -3.03
C SER A 7 3.40 -0.51 -2.81
N LEU A 8 2.66 0.61 -2.70
CA LEU A 8 1.21 0.59 -2.58
C LEU A 8 0.52 0.06 -3.85
N PHE A 9 1.03 0.43 -5.03
CA PHE A 9 0.53 -0.07 -6.31
C PHE A 9 0.65 -1.59 -6.42
N VAL A 10 1.83 -2.14 -6.10
CA VAL A 10 2.07 -3.59 -6.11
C VAL A 10 1.11 -4.30 -5.16
N PHE A 11 0.93 -3.76 -3.96
CA PHE A 11 0.00 -4.32 -2.99
C PHE A 11 -1.46 -4.21 -3.48
N GLY A 12 -1.85 -3.13 -4.14
CA GLY A 12 -3.16 -2.97 -4.77
C GLY A 12 -3.42 -4.04 -5.85
N ILE A 13 -2.43 -4.36 -6.68
CA ILE A 13 -2.55 -5.45 -7.68
C ILE A 13 -2.71 -6.81 -7.00
N TYR A 14 -1.96 -7.07 -5.92
CA TYR A 14 -2.15 -8.29 -5.12
C TYR A 14 -3.58 -8.40 -4.58
N LEU A 15 -4.14 -7.33 -4.02
CA LEU A 15 -5.53 -7.30 -3.55
C LEU A 15 -6.53 -7.51 -4.69
N CYS A 16 -6.25 -6.98 -5.89
CA CYS A 16 -7.09 -7.21 -7.05
C CYS A 16 -7.18 -8.71 -7.39
N GLY A 17 -6.05 -9.38 -7.46
CA GLY A 17 -5.99 -10.83 -7.68
C GLY A 17 -6.72 -11.61 -6.59
N LEU A 18 -6.46 -11.29 -5.32
CA LEU A 18 -7.11 -11.95 -4.17
C LEU A 18 -8.63 -11.74 -4.20
N GLY A 19 -9.09 -10.51 -4.42
CA GLY A 19 -10.52 -10.19 -4.48
C GLY A 19 -11.23 -10.90 -5.63
N LEU A 20 -10.61 -10.97 -6.81
CA LEU A 20 -11.14 -11.74 -7.95
C LEU A 20 -11.27 -13.22 -7.62
N LEU A 21 -10.26 -13.82 -7.01
CA LEU A 21 -10.31 -15.22 -6.60
C LEU A 21 -11.41 -15.49 -5.58
N LEU A 22 -11.59 -14.60 -4.59
CA LEU A 22 -12.66 -14.71 -3.59
C LEU A 22 -14.05 -14.57 -4.20
N VAL A 23 -14.22 -13.71 -5.22
CA VAL A 23 -15.52 -13.55 -5.90
C VAL A 23 -15.82 -14.73 -6.82
N LEU A 24 -14.86 -15.15 -7.64
CA LEU A 24 -15.11 -16.12 -8.71
C LEU A 24 -14.97 -17.58 -8.23
N VAL A 25 -13.93 -17.88 -7.48
CA VAL A 25 -13.57 -19.25 -7.09
C VAL A 25 -13.16 -19.34 -5.60
N PRO A 26 -14.01 -18.93 -4.66
CA PRO A 26 -13.65 -18.85 -3.24
C PRO A 26 -13.15 -20.18 -2.68
N ASN A 27 -13.78 -21.28 -3.07
CA ASN A 27 -13.43 -22.60 -2.57
C ASN A 27 -12.03 -23.07 -2.99
N LEU A 28 -11.47 -22.56 -4.09
CA LEU A 28 -10.09 -22.81 -4.47
C LEU A 28 -9.11 -22.26 -3.41
N ILE A 29 -9.35 -21.03 -2.96
CA ILE A 29 -8.54 -20.41 -1.89
C ILE A 29 -8.72 -21.19 -0.59
N LEU A 30 -9.95 -21.52 -0.21
CA LEU A 30 -10.24 -22.27 1.01
C LEU A 30 -9.51 -23.62 1.02
N GLN A 31 -9.50 -24.34 -0.11
CA GLN A 31 -8.78 -25.62 -0.25
C GLN A 31 -7.27 -25.46 -0.04
N VAL A 32 -6.65 -24.44 -0.64
CA VAL A 32 -5.21 -24.16 -0.46
C VAL A 32 -4.86 -23.97 1.02
N PHE A 33 -5.74 -23.33 1.78
CA PHE A 33 -5.55 -23.09 3.21
C PHE A 33 -6.15 -24.18 4.12
N ARG A 34 -6.61 -25.30 3.54
CA ARG A 34 -7.24 -26.41 4.27
C ARG A 34 -8.42 -25.97 5.13
N VAL A 35 -9.17 -24.99 4.64
CA VAL A 35 -10.43 -24.54 5.23
C VAL A 35 -11.57 -25.26 4.55
N PRO A 36 -12.61 -25.73 5.27
CA PRO A 36 -13.77 -26.36 4.66
C PRO A 36 -14.40 -25.49 3.57
N PRO A 37 -14.84 -26.07 2.45
CA PRO A 37 -15.53 -25.30 1.42
C PRO A 37 -16.84 -24.73 1.95
N THR A 38 -17.23 -23.59 1.44
CA THR A 38 -18.48 -22.93 1.79
C THR A 38 -19.27 -22.51 0.55
N ASN A 39 -20.59 -22.53 0.67
CA ASN A 39 -21.50 -21.98 -0.32
C ASN A 39 -22.11 -20.63 0.11
N GLU A 40 -21.63 -20.09 1.23
CA GLU A 40 -22.12 -18.83 1.75
C GLU A 40 -21.71 -17.66 0.84
N VAL A 41 -22.66 -16.76 0.61
CA VAL A 41 -22.43 -15.56 -0.21
C VAL A 41 -21.44 -14.58 0.44
N TRP A 42 -21.27 -14.63 1.76
CA TRP A 42 -20.45 -13.69 2.50
C TRP A 42 -18.98 -13.66 2.08
N ILE A 43 -18.43 -14.80 1.70
CA ILE A 43 -17.04 -14.85 1.21
C ILE A 43 -16.88 -14.10 -0.12
N ARG A 44 -17.93 -14.10 -0.98
CA ARG A 44 -17.94 -13.33 -2.23
C ARG A 44 -18.14 -11.84 -1.97
N VAL A 45 -18.95 -11.49 -0.95
CA VAL A 45 -19.12 -10.10 -0.50
C VAL A 45 -17.79 -9.56 0.04
N ASP A 46 -17.05 -10.35 0.81
CA ASP A 46 -15.71 -9.99 1.26
C ASP A 46 -14.76 -9.77 0.07
N GLY A 47 -14.77 -10.67 -0.91
CA GLY A 47 -14.01 -10.50 -2.15
C GLY A 47 -14.35 -9.19 -2.89
N MET A 48 -15.62 -8.80 -2.93
CA MET A 48 -16.05 -7.51 -3.49
C MET A 48 -15.44 -6.33 -2.72
N PHE A 49 -15.46 -6.36 -1.39
CA PHE A 49 -14.81 -5.31 -0.58
C PHE A 49 -13.31 -5.23 -0.83
N VAL A 50 -12.64 -6.38 -0.95
CA VAL A 50 -11.21 -6.43 -1.28
C VAL A 50 -10.94 -5.83 -2.66
N LEU A 51 -11.80 -6.05 -3.67
CA LEU A 51 -11.70 -5.42 -4.98
C LEU A 51 -11.88 -3.90 -4.91
N CYS A 52 -12.88 -3.41 -4.17
CA CYS A 52 -13.06 -1.98 -3.96
C CYS A 52 -11.84 -1.34 -3.29
N LEU A 53 -11.28 -2.01 -2.28
CA LEU A 53 -10.07 -1.55 -1.60
C LEU A 53 -8.88 -1.53 -2.55
N SER A 54 -8.71 -2.55 -3.39
CA SER A 54 -7.70 -2.61 -4.44
C SER A 54 -7.79 -1.39 -5.36
N PHE A 55 -9.00 -1.04 -5.82
CA PHE A 55 -9.21 0.14 -6.67
C PHE A 55 -8.73 1.42 -5.98
N TYR A 56 -9.11 1.64 -4.71
CA TYR A 56 -8.65 2.80 -3.96
C TYR A 56 -7.13 2.84 -3.81
N TYR A 57 -6.49 1.70 -3.57
CA TYR A 57 -5.04 1.63 -3.44
C TYR A 57 -4.31 1.94 -4.75
N VAL A 58 -4.80 1.40 -5.87
CA VAL A 58 -4.24 1.67 -7.20
C VAL A 58 -4.39 3.15 -7.56
N GLN A 59 -5.56 3.74 -7.33
CA GLN A 59 -5.80 5.16 -7.63
C GLN A 59 -4.96 6.08 -6.73
N THR A 60 -4.86 5.77 -5.44
CA THR A 60 -4.00 6.50 -4.50
C THR A 60 -2.54 6.45 -4.91
N ALA A 61 -2.06 5.29 -5.34
CA ALA A 61 -0.68 5.14 -5.81
C ALA A 61 -0.42 5.91 -7.10
N ARG A 62 -1.36 5.90 -8.04
CA ARG A 62 -1.25 6.64 -9.32
C ARG A 62 -1.26 8.15 -9.12
N ASN A 63 -2.05 8.64 -8.19
CA ASN A 63 -2.16 10.07 -7.86
C ASN A 63 -1.16 10.51 -6.78
N GLU A 64 -0.30 9.63 -6.31
CA GLU A 64 0.75 9.90 -5.31
C GLU A 64 0.24 10.60 -4.03
N LEU A 65 -0.95 10.22 -3.54
CA LEU A 65 -1.57 10.77 -2.36
C LEU A 65 -0.83 10.33 -1.08
N THR A 66 0.28 10.98 -0.78
CA THR A 66 1.22 10.62 0.31
C THR A 66 0.53 10.50 1.67
N SER A 67 -0.41 11.39 1.98
CA SER A 67 -1.16 11.34 3.25
C SER A 67 -1.97 10.04 3.37
N PHE A 68 -2.67 9.65 2.30
CA PHE A 68 -3.43 8.42 2.28
C PHE A 68 -2.51 7.19 2.34
N ILE A 69 -1.38 7.19 1.61
CA ILE A 69 -0.38 6.12 1.67
C ILE A 69 0.10 5.92 3.12
N ARG A 70 0.33 7.00 3.86
CA ARG A 70 0.73 6.94 5.28
C ARG A 70 -0.36 6.31 6.16
N TRP A 71 -1.62 6.64 5.94
CA TRP A 71 -2.73 6.04 6.71
C TRP A 71 -2.89 4.56 6.42
N THR A 72 -2.70 4.12 5.17
CA THR A 72 -2.78 2.69 4.84
C THR A 72 -1.74 1.84 5.55
N VAL A 73 -0.58 2.40 5.92
CA VAL A 73 0.42 1.68 6.73
C VAL A 73 -0.16 1.30 8.09
N TRP A 74 -0.81 2.25 8.76
CA TRP A 74 -1.39 2.00 10.09
C TRP A 74 -2.55 1.01 10.04
N THR A 75 -3.43 1.12 9.04
CA THR A 75 -4.56 0.18 8.89
C THR A 75 -4.07 -1.23 8.62
N ARG A 76 -3.04 -1.42 7.79
CA ARG A 76 -2.46 -2.75 7.53
C ARG A 76 -1.74 -3.34 8.74
N ILE A 77 -1.08 -2.51 9.55
CA ILE A 77 -0.53 -2.97 10.83
C ILE A 77 -1.66 -3.41 11.76
N ALA A 78 -2.78 -2.70 11.80
CA ALA A 78 -3.92 -3.10 12.62
C ALA A 78 -4.53 -4.45 12.19
N VAL A 79 -4.53 -4.80 10.91
CA VAL A 79 -5.08 -6.05 10.38
C VAL A 79 -4.48 -7.28 11.05
N ILE A 80 -3.16 -7.32 11.29
CA ILE A 80 -2.53 -8.48 11.94
C ILE A 80 -3.06 -8.67 13.38
N PHE A 81 -3.33 -7.58 14.10
CA PHE A 81 -3.88 -7.66 15.45
C PHE A 81 -5.33 -8.18 15.44
N TYR A 82 -6.16 -7.72 14.47
CA TYR A 82 -7.51 -8.25 14.30
C TYR A 82 -7.49 -9.73 13.94
N PHE A 83 -6.65 -10.15 13.02
CA PHE A 83 -6.54 -11.56 12.64
C PHE A 83 -6.00 -12.44 13.77
N ALA A 84 -5.03 -11.94 14.54
CA ALA A 84 -4.56 -12.64 15.73
C ALA A 84 -5.69 -12.80 16.78
N ALA A 85 -6.46 -11.74 17.00
CA ALA A 85 -7.61 -11.79 17.91
C ALA A 85 -8.66 -12.81 17.42
N PHE A 86 -8.98 -12.84 16.12
CA PHE A 86 -9.93 -13.82 15.58
C PHE A 86 -9.44 -15.26 15.73
N VAL A 87 -8.15 -15.51 15.51
CA VAL A 87 -7.57 -16.85 15.72
C VAL A 87 -7.60 -17.26 17.19
N LEU A 88 -7.32 -16.33 18.12
CA LEU A 88 -7.23 -16.63 19.54
C LEU A 88 -8.60 -16.72 20.22
N PHE A 89 -9.52 -15.82 19.90
CA PHE A 89 -10.79 -15.71 20.63
C PHE A 89 -11.99 -16.33 19.90
N VAL A 90 -11.93 -16.43 18.57
CA VAL A 90 -13.04 -16.94 17.74
C VAL A 90 -12.69 -18.29 17.11
N SER A 91 -11.50 -18.83 17.38
CA SER A 91 -11.00 -20.08 16.78
C SER A 91 -10.99 -20.07 15.25
N ALA A 92 -10.73 -18.90 14.66
CA ALA A 92 -10.66 -18.75 13.22
C ALA A 92 -9.46 -19.53 12.62
N PRO A 93 -9.51 -19.89 11.33
CA PRO A 93 -8.42 -20.62 10.68
C PRO A 93 -7.09 -19.86 10.76
N LYS A 94 -6.01 -20.57 11.11
CA LYS A 94 -4.65 -19.99 11.21
C LYS A 94 -4.14 -19.38 9.89
N ALA A 95 -4.76 -19.72 8.77
CA ALA A 95 -4.51 -19.13 7.46
C ALA A 95 -4.67 -17.59 7.47
N LEU A 96 -5.55 -17.05 8.32
CA LEU A 96 -5.69 -15.58 8.50
C LEU A 96 -4.38 -14.91 8.93
N LEU A 97 -3.56 -15.59 9.75
CA LEU A 97 -2.27 -15.04 10.16
C LEU A 97 -1.30 -14.91 8.98
N LEU A 98 -1.41 -15.78 7.97
CA LEU A 98 -0.59 -15.65 6.76
C LEU A 98 -0.98 -14.38 5.98
N PHE A 99 -2.26 -14.12 5.79
CA PHE A 99 -2.73 -12.89 5.15
C PHE A 99 -2.32 -11.65 5.94
N GLY A 100 -2.50 -11.67 7.26
CA GLY A 100 -2.04 -10.58 8.13
C GLY A 100 -0.53 -10.35 8.07
N SER A 101 0.27 -11.40 7.90
CA SER A 101 1.72 -11.30 7.73
C SER A 101 2.09 -10.62 6.41
N ILE A 102 1.37 -10.93 5.31
CA ILE A 102 1.56 -10.26 4.02
C ILE A 102 1.22 -8.77 4.14
N ASP A 103 0.11 -8.43 4.82
CA ASP A 103 -0.26 -7.05 5.09
C ASP A 103 0.82 -6.32 5.89
N LEU A 104 1.32 -6.93 6.96
CA LEU A 104 2.38 -6.36 7.80
C LEU A 104 3.67 -6.13 7.03
N LEU A 105 4.14 -7.13 6.27
CA LEU A 105 5.36 -7.00 5.47
C LEU A 105 5.24 -5.91 4.41
N SER A 106 4.08 -5.83 3.75
CA SER A 106 3.82 -4.78 2.76
C SER A 106 3.70 -3.40 3.41
N ALA A 107 3.17 -3.30 4.63
CA ALA A 107 3.13 -2.06 5.41
C ALA A 107 4.54 -1.58 5.79
N ILE A 108 5.40 -2.49 6.26
CA ILE A 108 6.81 -2.18 6.57
C ILE A 108 7.53 -1.68 5.32
N TRP A 109 7.35 -2.37 4.18
CA TRP A 109 7.95 -1.93 2.92
C TRP A 109 7.49 -0.51 2.52
N THR A 110 6.19 -0.24 2.59
CA THR A 110 5.63 1.09 2.28
C THR A 110 6.19 2.15 3.24
N TRP A 111 6.27 1.85 4.53
CA TRP A 111 6.80 2.76 5.54
C TRP A 111 8.29 3.10 5.31
N LEU A 112 9.11 2.11 5.00
CA LEU A 112 10.52 2.32 4.68
C LEU A 112 10.68 3.14 3.39
N ALA A 113 9.81 2.92 2.40
CA ALA A 113 9.78 3.68 1.17
C ALA A 113 9.40 5.15 1.42
N LEU A 114 8.39 5.42 2.27
CA LEU A 114 8.01 6.78 2.68
C LEU A 114 9.17 7.52 3.35
N LYS A 115 9.86 6.89 4.30
CA LYS A 115 11.04 7.49 4.96
C LYS A 115 12.13 7.86 3.96
N LYS A 116 12.41 6.98 2.99
CA LYS A 116 13.41 7.25 1.94
C LYS A 116 13.00 8.39 1.01
N ASP A 117 11.73 8.47 0.67
CA ASP A 117 11.20 9.55 -0.17
C ASP A 117 11.27 10.89 0.59
N GLU A 118 10.89 10.94 1.87
CA GLU A 118 11.02 12.14 2.73
C GLU A 118 12.47 12.62 2.88
N ALA A 119 13.42 11.69 3.09
CA ALA A 119 14.84 12.02 3.19
C ALA A 119 15.38 12.67 1.90
N ARG A 120 14.95 12.16 0.73
CA ARG A 120 15.32 12.73 -0.58
C ARG A 120 14.76 14.14 -0.79
N TRP A 121 13.53 14.39 -0.36
CA TRP A 121 12.93 15.72 -0.43
C TRP A 121 13.66 16.72 0.45
N ARG A 122 14.03 16.35 1.68
CA ARG A 122 14.82 17.21 2.58
C ARG A 122 16.19 17.53 1.98
N ALA A 123 16.89 16.54 1.44
CA ALA A 123 18.21 16.74 0.83
C ALA A 123 18.16 17.70 -0.38
N ARG A 124 17.10 17.65 -1.20
CA ARG A 124 16.93 18.59 -2.33
C ARG A 124 16.57 20.01 -1.87
N GLY A 125 15.85 20.15 -0.76
CA GLY A 125 15.48 21.46 -0.20
C GLY A 125 16.63 22.17 0.51
N THR A 126 17.71 21.45 0.83
CA THR A 126 18.92 21.99 1.45
C THR A 126 20.04 22.28 0.44
N GLU A 127 19.90 21.89 -0.84
CA GLU A 127 20.82 22.38 -1.88
C GLU A 127 20.65 23.91 -1.98
N PRO A 128 21.74 24.71 -1.78
CA PRO A 128 21.70 26.15 -2.05
C PRO A 128 21.25 26.30 -3.49
N ARG A 129 20.16 27.05 -3.72
CA ARG A 129 19.86 27.53 -5.06
C ARG A 129 21.16 28.18 -5.54
N ALA A 130 21.83 27.57 -6.51
CA ALA A 130 22.91 28.20 -7.20
C ALA A 130 22.38 29.54 -7.67
N VAL A 131 22.76 30.58 -6.97
CA VAL A 131 22.38 31.95 -7.29
C VAL A 131 22.87 32.12 -8.73
N ALA A 132 21.94 32.26 -9.65
CA ALA A 132 22.24 32.76 -10.99
C ALA A 132 22.73 34.20 -10.86
N THR A 133 23.92 34.37 -10.25
CA THR A 133 24.71 35.57 -10.29
C THR A 133 25.58 35.48 -11.54
N GLY A 134 24.91 35.55 -12.66
CA GLY A 134 25.54 35.53 -13.97
C GLY A 134 25.02 36.69 -14.80
N SER A 135 25.83 37.71 -14.92
CA SER A 135 25.86 38.66 -16.04
C SER A 135 24.70 39.69 -16.13
N ASN A 136 24.76 40.71 -15.27
CA ASN A 136 24.21 42.01 -15.67
C ASN A 136 25.22 43.15 -15.40
N THR A 137 26.53 42.94 -15.68
CA THR A 137 27.57 43.95 -15.54
C THR A 137 28.35 44.13 -16.82
N GLN A 138 27.67 44.15 -17.96
CA GLN A 138 28.30 44.51 -19.24
C GLN A 138 27.36 45.27 -20.17
N ARG A 139 26.67 46.29 -19.71
CA ARG A 139 25.97 47.26 -20.58
C ARG A 139 25.97 48.69 -20.06
N GLU A 140 26.97 49.09 -19.30
CA GLU A 140 27.14 50.54 -18.93
C GLU A 140 28.57 50.99 -19.11
N SER A 141 29.14 50.80 -20.32
CA SER A 141 30.37 51.47 -20.69
C SER A 141 30.48 51.61 -22.21
N MET A 142 29.44 52.11 -22.85
CA MET A 142 29.48 52.59 -24.25
C MET A 142 28.36 53.63 -24.43
N ASP A 143 28.52 54.82 -23.85
CA ASP A 143 28.01 56.11 -24.34
C ASP A 143 28.89 57.23 -23.77
#